data_86d27ff10487510c929f375d12eb0154
#
_entry.id   86d27ff10487510c929f375d12eb0154
#
_cell.length_a   1.000
_cell.length_b   1.000
_cell.length_c   1.000
_cell.angle_alpha   90.00
_cell.angle_beta   90.00
_cell.angle_gamma   90.00
#
_symmetry.space_group_name_H-M   'P 1'
#
loop_
_entity.id
_entity.type
_entity.pdbx_description
1 polymer ?
#
loop_
_entity_poly.entity_id
_entity_poly.type
_entity_poly.pdbx_seq_one_letter_code
_entity_poly.pdbx_strand_id
1 'polypeptide(L)'
;VLLEFEDEEIESAYNAVIEDVEAVELRNMLGEEGDNLGAVLKINSGAGGTEANDWSAMLMRMYIRWAERNGYKVTVTDELEGEDAGIKSVTMQVEGDYAFGYLKAESGVHRLVRISPFNAQGKRQTTFSSVFVYPLVDDSIEVEINPGDLEWDTYRSSGAGGQNVNKVETGVRVKHIPSGIVVENTETR
;
A
#
# COMPACT_ATOMS: atom_id res chain seq x y z
N VAL A 1 17.08 -42.99 -26.98
CA VAL A 1 15.66 -42.73 -26.65
C VAL A 1 15.42 -42.89 -25.16
N LEU A 2 15.78 -44.05 -24.54
CA LEU A 2 15.60 -44.24 -23.08
C LEU A 2 16.51 -43.34 -22.24
N LEU A 3 17.75 -43.11 -22.62
CA LEU A 3 18.69 -42.20 -21.95
C LEU A 3 18.28 -40.72 -22.06
N GLU A 4 17.64 -40.29 -23.14
CA GLU A 4 17.14 -38.93 -23.34
C GLU A 4 15.93 -38.62 -22.39
N PHE A 5 15.06 -39.60 -22.12
CA PHE A 5 13.97 -39.44 -21.17
C PHE A 5 14.46 -39.34 -19.71
N GLU A 6 15.50 -40.09 -19.35
CA GLU A 6 16.12 -40.01 -18.02
C GLU A 6 16.80 -38.64 -17.82
N ASP A 7 17.42 -38.05 -18.84
CA ASP A 7 18.04 -36.73 -18.79
C ASP A 7 17.00 -35.62 -18.63
N GLU A 8 15.84 -35.67 -19.30
CA GLU A 8 14.74 -34.71 -19.15
C GLU A 8 14.09 -34.76 -17.76
N GLU A 9 13.91 -35.96 -17.18
CA GLU A 9 13.40 -36.11 -15.82
C GLU A 9 14.38 -35.56 -14.79
N ILE A 10 15.68 -35.80 -14.95
CA ILE A 10 16.73 -35.27 -14.08
C ILE A 10 16.77 -33.72 -14.16
N GLU A 11 16.74 -33.16 -15.37
CA GLU A 11 16.72 -31.71 -15.57
C GLU A 11 15.46 -31.07 -14.98
N SER A 12 14.32 -31.69 -15.15
CA SER A 12 13.06 -31.22 -14.55
C SER A 12 13.13 -31.24 -13.02
N ALA A 13 13.61 -32.32 -12.42
CA ALA A 13 13.78 -32.45 -10.98
C ALA A 13 14.82 -31.45 -10.43
N TYR A 14 15.92 -31.24 -11.16
CA TYR A 14 16.95 -30.27 -10.81
C TYR A 14 16.40 -28.84 -10.81
N ASN A 15 15.65 -28.45 -11.83
CA ASN A 15 15.03 -27.14 -11.92
C ASN A 15 14.00 -26.90 -10.81
N ALA A 16 13.20 -27.92 -10.47
CA ALA A 16 12.26 -27.83 -9.35
C ALA A 16 12.97 -27.62 -8.01
N VAL A 17 14.10 -28.30 -7.76
CA VAL A 17 14.89 -28.11 -6.55
C VAL A 17 15.51 -26.71 -6.50
N ILE A 18 15.97 -26.16 -7.63
CA ILE A 18 16.48 -24.79 -7.69
C ILE A 18 15.38 -23.80 -7.31
N GLU A 19 14.17 -23.92 -7.88
CA GLU A 19 13.04 -23.07 -7.58
C GLU A 19 12.68 -23.14 -6.07
N ASP A 20 12.69 -24.33 -5.49
CA ASP A 20 12.45 -24.52 -4.06
C ASP A 20 13.52 -23.85 -3.20
N VAL A 21 14.80 -23.98 -3.56
CA VAL A 21 15.91 -23.34 -2.84
C VAL A 21 15.81 -21.83 -2.92
N GLU A 22 15.57 -21.26 -4.11
CA GLU A 22 15.38 -19.81 -4.30
C GLU A 22 14.18 -19.29 -3.47
N ALA A 23 13.09 -20.04 -3.40
CA ALA A 23 11.94 -19.70 -2.59
C ALA A 23 12.26 -19.70 -1.08
N VAL A 24 13.07 -20.66 -0.60
CA VAL A 24 13.52 -20.72 0.79
C VAL A 24 14.51 -19.60 1.11
N GLU A 25 15.45 -19.30 0.21
CA GLU A 25 16.38 -18.18 0.37
C GLU A 25 15.62 -16.84 0.48
N LEU A 26 14.64 -16.61 -0.39
CA LEU A 26 13.81 -15.41 -0.35
C LEU A 26 13.03 -15.30 0.97
N ARG A 27 12.43 -16.40 1.45
CA ARG A 27 11.77 -16.43 2.77
C ARG A 27 12.71 -16.15 3.91
N ASN A 28 13.94 -16.63 3.85
CA ASN A 28 14.94 -16.38 4.88
C ASN A 28 15.38 -14.90 4.95
N MET A 29 15.24 -14.15 3.85
CA MET A 29 15.43 -12.69 3.83
C MET A 29 14.28 -11.92 4.49
N LEU A 30 13.10 -12.53 4.60
CA LEU A 30 11.90 -11.96 5.23
C LEU A 30 11.87 -12.35 6.72
N GLY A 31 12.82 -11.83 7.49
CA GLY A 31 13.01 -12.18 8.90
C GLY A 31 12.71 -11.05 9.89
N GLU A 32 12.22 -9.91 9.42
CA GLU A 32 11.86 -8.80 10.29
C GLU A 32 10.50 -9.04 10.97
N GLU A 33 10.31 -8.40 12.11
CA GLU A 33 9.05 -8.45 12.84
C GLU A 33 7.90 -7.93 11.98
N GLY A 34 6.86 -8.75 11.81
CA GLY A 34 5.70 -8.44 10.98
C GLY A 34 5.80 -8.90 9.52
N ASP A 35 6.95 -9.35 9.03
CA ASP A 35 7.10 -9.81 7.64
C ASP A 35 6.17 -10.97 7.28
N ASN A 36 5.85 -11.80 8.26
CA ASN A 36 4.96 -12.97 8.13
C ASN A 36 3.46 -12.59 8.05
N LEU A 37 3.12 -11.33 8.29
CA LEU A 37 1.73 -10.87 8.29
C LEU A 37 1.18 -10.63 6.89
N GLY A 38 -0.15 -10.51 6.81
CA GLY A 38 -0.82 -9.91 5.67
C GLY A 38 -0.43 -8.44 5.47
N ALA A 39 -0.86 -7.82 4.40
CA ALA A 39 -0.55 -6.44 4.08
C ALA A 39 -1.79 -5.58 3.86
N VAL A 40 -1.69 -4.31 4.21
CA VAL A 40 -2.62 -3.26 3.80
C VAL A 40 -1.87 -2.34 2.84
N LEU A 41 -2.35 -2.28 1.59
CA LEU A 41 -1.82 -1.36 0.59
C LEU A 41 -2.73 -0.14 0.47
N LYS A 42 -2.12 1.03 0.50
CA LYS A 42 -2.80 2.28 0.18
C LYS A 42 -2.11 2.94 -1.02
N ILE A 43 -2.87 3.19 -2.08
CA ILE A 43 -2.39 3.87 -3.28
C ILE A 43 -3.09 5.22 -3.36
N ASN A 44 -2.32 6.29 -3.58
CA ASN A 44 -2.88 7.62 -3.81
C ASN A 44 -2.30 8.19 -5.11
N SER A 45 -3.16 8.77 -5.91
CA SER A 45 -2.74 9.47 -7.12
C SER A 45 -1.93 10.73 -6.77
N GLY A 46 -0.92 11.02 -7.57
CA GLY A 46 -0.18 12.28 -7.48
C GLY A 46 -0.94 13.46 -8.10
N ALA A 47 -0.29 14.62 -8.15
CA ALA A 47 -0.88 15.88 -8.64
C ALA A 47 -1.14 15.93 -10.16
N GLY A 48 -1.09 14.82 -10.88
CA GLY A 48 -1.18 14.74 -12.35
C GLY A 48 -2.59 14.64 -12.91
N GLY A 49 -3.66 14.83 -12.13
CA GLY A 49 -5.05 14.72 -12.59
C GLY A 49 -5.37 13.35 -13.18
N THR A 50 -6.12 13.31 -14.29
CA THR A 50 -6.60 12.06 -14.93
C THR A 50 -5.47 11.06 -15.24
N GLU A 51 -4.30 11.52 -15.66
CA GLU A 51 -3.15 10.64 -15.94
C GLU A 51 -2.64 9.95 -14.67
N ALA A 52 -2.60 10.65 -13.54
CA ALA A 52 -2.17 10.07 -12.25
C ALA A 52 -3.23 9.10 -11.69
N ASN A 53 -4.49 9.42 -11.88
CA ASN A 53 -5.60 8.55 -11.49
C ASN A 53 -5.58 7.23 -12.27
N ASP A 54 -5.34 7.29 -13.59
CA ASP A 54 -5.20 6.10 -14.42
C ASP A 54 -3.98 5.27 -14.04
N TRP A 55 -2.84 5.92 -13.72
CA TRP A 55 -1.66 5.23 -13.21
C TRP A 55 -1.95 4.49 -11.89
N SER A 56 -2.67 5.11 -10.97
CA SER A 56 -3.09 4.47 -9.71
C SER A 56 -3.97 3.24 -9.96
N ALA A 57 -4.89 3.30 -10.93
CA ALA A 57 -5.71 2.14 -11.33
C ALA A 57 -4.86 1.02 -11.96
N MET A 58 -3.84 1.36 -12.72
CA MET A 58 -2.89 0.38 -13.27
C MET A 58 -2.10 -0.31 -12.17
N LEU A 59 -1.60 0.43 -11.18
CA LEU A 59 -0.90 -0.11 -10.00
C LEU A 59 -1.82 -1.03 -9.19
N MET A 60 -3.04 -0.61 -8.89
CA MET A 60 -4.04 -1.44 -8.22
C MET A 60 -4.21 -2.78 -8.95
N ARG A 61 -4.44 -2.75 -10.26
CA ARG A 61 -4.59 -3.96 -11.07
C ARG A 61 -3.35 -4.84 -11.04
N MET A 62 -2.16 -4.24 -11.05
CA MET A 62 -0.88 -4.96 -10.98
C MET A 62 -0.78 -5.74 -9.67
N TYR A 63 -1.05 -5.10 -8.53
CA TYR A 63 -0.98 -5.74 -7.22
C TYR A 63 -2.06 -6.80 -7.01
N ILE A 64 -3.29 -6.56 -7.47
CA ILE A 64 -4.36 -7.57 -7.41
C ILE A 64 -3.94 -8.82 -8.19
N ARG A 65 -3.45 -8.67 -9.42
CA ARG A 65 -3.01 -9.81 -10.24
C ARG A 65 -1.80 -10.53 -9.68
N TRP A 66 -0.88 -9.80 -9.06
CA TRP A 66 0.25 -10.40 -8.37
C TRP A 66 -0.24 -11.23 -7.18
N ALA A 67 -1.11 -10.69 -6.37
CA ALA A 67 -1.68 -11.39 -5.23
C ALA A 67 -2.45 -12.66 -5.63
N GLU A 68 -3.30 -12.57 -6.65
CA GLU A 68 -4.04 -13.72 -7.20
C GLU A 68 -3.11 -14.85 -7.67
N ARG A 69 -2.02 -14.52 -8.36
CA ARG A 69 -1.03 -15.50 -8.84
C ARG A 69 -0.29 -16.20 -7.70
N ASN A 70 -0.09 -15.52 -6.59
CA ASN A 70 0.56 -16.05 -5.41
C ASN A 70 -0.43 -16.67 -4.40
N GLY A 71 -1.70 -16.80 -4.77
CA GLY A 71 -2.73 -17.42 -3.92
C GLY A 71 -3.19 -16.57 -2.74
N TYR A 72 -2.91 -15.28 -2.76
CA TYR A 72 -3.37 -14.35 -1.73
C TYR A 72 -4.81 -13.91 -1.97
N LYS A 73 -5.55 -13.71 -0.90
CA LYS A 73 -6.89 -13.13 -0.95
C LYS A 73 -6.79 -11.60 -0.87
N VAL A 74 -7.40 -10.91 -1.84
CA VAL A 74 -7.44 -9.44 -1.87
C VAL A 74 -8.84 -8.94 -1.60
N THR A 75 -8.96 -7.96 -0.70
CA THR A 75 -10.21 -7.26 -0.39
C THR A 75 -9.98 -5.76 -0.52
N VAL A 76 -10.71 -5.10 -1.41
CA VAL A 76 -10.74 -3.63 -1.49
C VAL A 76 -11.61 -3.12 -0.36
N THR A 77 -11.04 -2.31 0.53
CA THR A 77 -11.75 -1.79 1.72
C THR A 77 -12.25 -0.37 1.54
N ASP A 78 -11.54 0.41 0.72
CA ASP A 78 -11.93 1.78 0.40
C ASP A 78 -11.42 2.13 -1.01
N GLU A 79 -12.25 2.82 -1.79
CA GLU A 79 -11.91 3.25 -3.14
C GLU A 79 -12.57 4.59 -3.44
N LEU A 80 -11.78 5.55 -3.85
CA LEU A 80 -12.23 6.84 -4.33
C LEU A 80 -11.89 6.96 -5.81
N GLU A 81 -12.91 6.96 -6.65
CA GLU A 81 -12.77 7.11 -8.10
C GLU A 81 -12.23 8.49 -8.48
N GLY A 82 -11.55 8.56 -9.63
CA GLY A 82 -11.17 9.81 -10.26
C GLY A 82 -12.38 10.48 -10.95
N GLU A 83 -12.33 11.79 -11.12
CA GLU A 83 -13.46 12.53 -11.73
C GLU A 83 -13.74 12.11 -13.18
N ASP A 84 -12.70 11.91 -13.99
CA ASP A 84 -12.83 11.56 -15.42
C ASP A 84 -12.47 10.11 -15.70
N ALA A 85 -11.45 9.58 -15.03
CA ALA A 85 -10.96 8.21 -15.17
C ALA A 85 -10.04 7.82 -14.02
N GLY A 86 -9.87 6.50 -13.86
CA GLY A 86 -8.94 5.93 -12.89
C GLY A 86 -9.37 6.12 -11.44
N ILE A 87 -8.41 6.05 -10.53
CA ILE A 87 -8.64 6.02 -9.08
C ILE A 87 -7.82 7.13 -8.41
N LYS A 88 -8.47 7.92 -7.57
CA LYS A 88 -7.81 8.95 -6.77
C LYS A 88 -7.10 8.36 -5.56
N SER A 89 -7.75 7.42 -4.89
CA SER A 89 -7.14 6.62 -3.81
C SER A 89 -7.81 5.27 -3.70
N VAL A 90 -7.06 4.28 -3.25
CA VAL A 90 -7.58 2.95 -2.93
C VAL A 90 -6.84 2.36 -1.75
N THR A 91 -7.56 1.64 -0.91
CA THR A 91 -7.01 0.84 0.18
C THR A 91 -7.42 -0.61 -0.02
N MET A 92 -6.46 -1.51 -0.01
CA MET A 92 -6.65 -2.95 -0.21
C MET A 92 -6.00 -3.73 0.91
N GLN A 93 -6.66 -4.78 1.36
CA GLN A 93 -6.08 -5.80 2.24
C GLN A 93 -5.65 -7.00 1.41
N VAL A 94 -4.44 -7.49 1.65
CA VAL A 94 -3.88 -8.69 1.04
C VAL A 94 -3.62 -9.69 2.17
N GLU A 95 -4.45 -10.73 2.23
CA GLU A 95 -4.40 -11.76 3.25
C GLU A 95 -3.58 -12.94 2.75
N GLY A 96 -2.59 -13.36 3.52
CA GLY A 96 -1.74 -14.52 3.26
C GLY A 96 -0.38 -14.38 3.91
N ASP A 97 0.33 -15.49 4.03
CA ASP A 97 1.62 -15.55 4.70
C ASP A 97 2.68 -14.74 3.97
N TYR A 98 3.42 -13.92 4.71
CA TYR A 98 4.49 -13.07 4.18
C TYR A 98 4.06 -12.02 3.16
N ALA A 99 2.76 -11.73 3.03
CA ALA A 99 2.29 -10.72 2.08
C ALA A 99 2.90 -9.34 2.36
N PHE A 100 3.01 -8.95 3.64
CA PHE A 100 3.69 -7.70 4.03
C PHE A 100 5.18 -7.75 3.70
N GLY A 101 5.87 -8.82 4.03
CA GLY A 101 7.30 -8.97 3.77
C GLY A 101 7.66 -8.77 2.29
N TYR A 102 6.86 -9.34 1.37
CA TYR A 102 7.04 -9.15 -0.06
C TYR A 102 6.69 -7.74 -0.53
N LEU A 103 5.63 -7.15 0.01
CA LEU A 103 5.09 -5.88 -0.49
C LEU A 103 5.72 -4.65 0.15
N LYS A 104 6.35 -4.76 1.35
CA LYS A 104 6.93 -3.61 2.08
C LYS A 104 7.93 -2.80 1.24
N ALA A 105 8.67 -3.48 0.36
CA ALA A 105 9.66 -2.86 -0.54
C ALA A 105 9.02 -1.98 -1.62
N GLU A 106 7.73 -2.15 -1.90
CA GLU A 106 6.98 -1.34 -2.86
C GLU A 106 6.57 0.03 -2.29
N SER A 107 6.75 0.27 -0.99
CA SER A 107 6.42 1.56 -0.37
C SER A 107 7.27 2.67 -0.97
N GLY A 108 6.59 3.66 -1.56
CA GLY A 108 7.28 4.80 -2.18
C GLY A 108 6.47 5.47 -3.28
N VAL A 109 7.17 6.24 -4.10
CA VAL A 109 6.59 6.97 -5.23
C VAL A 109 6.90 6.24 -6.53
N HIS A 110 5.85 5.81 -7.21
CA HIS A 110 5.90 5.09 -8.48
C HIS A 110 5.73 6.05 -9.64
N ARG A 111 6.67 6.04 -10.55
CA ARG A 111 6.71 6.93 -11.72
C ARG A 111 6.31 6.18 -12.98
N LEU A 112 5.39 6.77 -13.76
CA LEU A 112 5.05 6.33 -15.11
C LEU A 112 5.49 7.37 -16.12
N VAL A 113 6.12 6.92 -17.20
CA VAL A 113 6.45 7.75 -18.37
C VAL A 113 5.91 7.05 -19.62
N ARG A 114 4.92 7.66 -20.25
CA ARG A 114 4.30 7.11 -21.48
C ARG A 114 3.78 8.23 -22.39
N ILE A 115 3.38 7.87 -23.61
CA ILE A 115 2.51 8.71 -24.44
C ILE A 115 1.13 8.65 -23.80
N SER A 116 0.59 9.83 -23.41
CA SER A 116 -0.68 9.89 -22.71
C SER A 116 -1.86 9.58 -23.64
N PRO A 117 -2.74 8.64 -23.28
CA PRO A 117 -3.98 8.37 -24.02
C PRO A 117 -5.01 9.49 -23.85
N PHE A 118 -4.85 10.36 -22.85
CA PHE A 118 -5.73 11.48 -22.55
C PHE A 118 -5.31 12.79 -23.24
N ASN A 119 -4.14 12.79 -23.90
CA ASN A 119 -3.62 13.95 -24.60
C ASN A 119 -3.84 13.81 -26.11
N ALA A 120 -4.72 14.64 -26.69
CA ALA A 120 -5.05 14.61 -28.13
C ALA A 120 -3.83 14.82 -29.04
N GLN A 121 -2.76 15.45 -28.55
CA GLN A 121 -1.51 15.68 -29.29
C GLN A 121 -0.51 14.52 -29.15
N GLY A 122 -0.84 13.45 -28.43
CA GLY A 122 0.04 12.31 -28.22
C GLY A 122 1.36 12.65 -27.52
N LYS A 123 1.37 13.63 -26.64
CA LYS A 123 2.58 14.04 -25.92
C LYS A 123 2.99 13.02 -24.87
N ARG A 124 4.30 12.84 -24.72
CA ARG A 124 4.90 12.08 -23.64
C ARG A 124 4.66 12.81 -22.32
N GLN A 125 4.10 12.09 -21.35
CA GLN A 125 3.77 12.59 -20.02
C GLN A 125 4.52 11.79 -18.95
N THR A 126 4.80 12.44 -17.84
CA THR A 126 5.33 11.80 -16.63
C THR A 126 4.33 12.01 -15.51
N THR A 127 3.96 10.95 -14.83
CA THR A 127 3.03 11.00 -13.72
C THR A 127 3.52 10.14 -12.55
N PHE A 128 2.97 10.39 -11.38
CA PHE A 128 3.38 9.77 -10.12
C PHE A 128 2.17 9.29 -9.34
N SER A 129 2.35 8.20 -8.61
CA SER A 129 1.42 7.71 -7.59
C SER A 129 2.22 7.21 -6.40
N SER A 130 1.71 7.43 -5.19
CA SER A 130 2.34 6.91 -3.98
C SER A 130 1.69 5.61 -3.54
N VAL A 131 2.52 4.66 -3.14
CA VAL A 131 2.12 3.39 -2.56
C VAL A 131 2.64 3.35 -1.12
N PHE A 132 1.77 3.00 -0.19
CA PHE A 132 2.13 2.76 1.21
C PHE A 132 1.70 1.34 1.56
N VAL A 133 2.59 0.62 2.22
CA VAL A 133 2.33 -0.75 2.66
C VAL A 133 2.50 -0.82 4.17
N TYR A 134 1.48 -1.34 4.83
CA TYR A 134 1.45 -1.54 6.27
C TYR A 134 1.19 -3.01 6.57
N PRO A 135 1.71 -3.56 7.67
CA PRO A 135 1.33 -4.90 8.10
C PRO A 135 -0.16 -4.93 8.47
N LEU A 136 -0.84 -6.00 8.08
CA LEU A 136 -2.19 -6.29 8.56
C LEU A 136 -2.09 -6.82 9.99
N VAL A 137 -2.26 -5.92 10.94
CA VAL A 137 -2.19 -6.25 12.36
C VAL A 137 -3.56 -6.73 12.80
N ASP A 138 -3.62 -7.85 13.47
CA ASP A 138 -4.81 -8.29 14.17
C ASP A 138 -4.88 -7.65 15.58
N ASP A 139 -6.04 -7.72 16.22
CA ASP A 139 -6.27 -7.17 17.57
C ASP A 139 -5.43 -7.88 18.65
N SER A 140 -4.54 -8.81 18.28
CA SER A 140 -3.66 -9.53 19.21
C SER A 140 -2.45 -8.72 19.65
N ILE A 141 -2.13 -7.61 18.98
CA ILE A 141 -1.06 -6.71 19.41
C ILE A 141 -1.63 -5.70 20.39
N GLU A 142 -1.52 -6.02 21.66
CA GLU A 142 -1.84 -5.09 22.76
C GLU A 142 -0.76 -4.00 22.80
N VAL A 143 -1.11 -2.80 22.34
CA VAL A 143 -0.24 -1.63 22.46
C VAL A 143 -0.58 -0.93 23.77
N GLU A 144 0.26 -1.07 24.78
CA GLU A 144 0.14 -0.28 26.00
C GLU A 144 0.57 1.17 25.75
N ILE A 145 -0.39 2.07 25.74
CA ILE A 145 -0.13 3.51 25.67
C ILE A 145 -0.24 4.09 27.08
N ASN A 146 0.87 4.57 27.60
CA ASN A 146 0.86 5.27 28.89
C ASN A 146 0.25 6.67 28.69
N PRO A 147 -0.87 7.00 29.36
CA PRO A 147 -1.51 8.32 29.24
C PRO A 147 -0.58 9.50 29.59
N GLY A 148 0.45 9.26 30.42
CA GLY A 148 1.44 10.28 30.77
C GLY A 148 2.37 10.66 29.63
N ASP A 149 2.44 9.84 28.58
CA ASP A 149 3.27 10.08 27.39
C ASP A 149 2.49 10.76 26.24
N LEU A 150 1.21 11.10 26.50
CA LEU A 150 0.34 11.76 25.54
C LEU A 150 0.23 13.26 25.87
N GLU A 151 0.61 14.09 24.92
CA GLU A 151 0.38 15.55 24.94
C GLU A 151 -0.86 15.86 24.10
N TRP A 152 -1.85 16.49 24.73
CA TRP A 152 -3.12 16.86 24.11
C TRP A 152 -3.14 18.34 23.83
N ASP A 153 -3.47 18.71 22.60
CA ASP A 153 -3.63 20.08 22.16
C ASP A 153 -4.94 20.23 21.39
N THR A 154 -5.65 21.33 21.63
CA THR A 154 -6.87 21.69 20.89
C THR A 154 -6.61 22.89 20.02
N TYR A 155 -7.06 22.83 18.78
CA TYR A 155 -6.86 23.91 17.83
C TYR A 155 -8.12 24.20 17.01
N ARG A 156 -8.14 25.36 16.39
CA ARG A 156 -9.24 25.76 15.52
C ARG A 156 -9.09 25.08 14.18
N SER A 157 -10.05 24.24 13.80
CA SER A 157 -10.06 23.62 12.49
C SER A 157 -10.21 24.69 11.40
N SER A 158 -9.33 24.66 10.39
CA SER A 158 -9.41 25.52 9.23
C SER A 158 -10.31 24.85 8.17
N GLY A 159 -11.43 25.50 7.80
CA GLY A 159 -12.34 24.99 6.79
C GLY A 159 -13.32 26.03 6.30
N ALA A 160 -13.97 25.81 5.15
CA ALA A 160 -15.06 26.63 4.67
C ALA A 160 -16.27 26.45 5.59
N GLY A 161 -16.56 27.47 6.42
CA GLY A 161 -17.67 27.45 7.35
C GLY A 161 -17.98 28.84 7.92
N GLY A 162 -19.18 29.02 8.44
CA GLY A 162 -19.66 30.30 8.99
C GLY A 162 -18.95 30.74 10.27
N GLN A 163 -19.43 31.83 10.91
CA GLN A 163 -18.80 32.48 12.10
C GLN A 163 -18.43 31.55 13.26
N ASN A 164 -19.02 30.36 13.37
CA ASN A 164 -18.74 29.41 14.45
C ASN A 164 -17.39 28.68 14.27
N VAL A 165 -16.91 28.47 13.03
CA VAL A 165 -15.62 27.82 12.76
C VAL A 165 -14.45 28.62 13.29
N ASN A 166 -14.59 29.96 13.36
CA ASN A 166 -13.55 30.85 13.85
C ASN A 166 -13.56 31.08 15.36
N LYS A 167 -14.55 30.56 16.08
CA LYS A 167 -14.71 30.81 17.51
C LYS A 167 -14.52 29.58 18.41
N VAL A 168 -14.67 28.38 17.86
CA VAL A 168 -14.62 27.13 18.63
C VAL A 168 -13.43 26.29 18.20
N GLU A 169 -12.67 25.83 19.17
CA GLU A 169 -11.58 24.89 18.95
C GLU A 169 -12.17 23.47 18.81
N THR A 170 -12.35 23.01 17.58
CA THR A 170 -12.97 21.72 17.26
C THR A 170 -11.96 20.67 16.80
N GLY A 171 -10.72 21.06 16.52
CA GLY A 171 -9.64 20.15 16.22
C GLY A 171 -8.94 19.66 17.48
N VAL A 172 -8.67 18.38 17.56
CA VAL A 172 -7.88 17.76 18.63
C VAL A 172 -6.61 17.17 18.00
N ARG A 173 -5.48 17.48 18.61
CA ARG A 173 -4.17 16.92 18.27
C ARG A 173 -3.65 16.14 19.47
N VAL A 174 -3.21 14.94 19.24
CA VAL A 174 -2.57 14.10 20.25
C VAL A 174 -1.16 13.75 19.76
N LYS A 175 -0.18 14.02 20.60
CA LYS A 175 1.22 13.68 20.32
C LYS A 175 1.70 12.63 21.32
N HIS A 176 2.20 11.54 20.84
CA HIS A 176 2.91 10.56 21.66
C HIS A 176 4.39 10.94 21.76
N ILE A 177 4.83 11.38 22.94
CA ILE A 177 6.14 11.99 23.18
C ILE A 177 7.29 11.04 22.81
N PRO A 178 7.30 9.74 23.23
CA PRO A 178 8.41 8.84 22.95
C PRO A 178 8.60 8.50 21.48
N SER A 179 7.50 8.32 20.73
CA SER A 179 7.57 7.96 19.30
C SER A 179 7.54 9.17 18.38
N GLY A 180 7.16 10.35 18.87
CA GLY A 180 6.96 11.55 18.07
C GLY A 180 5.75 11.50 17.13
N ILE A 181 4.93 10.45 17.19
CA ILE A 181 3.71 10.31 16.38
C ILE A 181 2.70 11.35 16.78
N VAL A 182 2.14 12.04 15.79
CA VAL A 182 1.09 13.05 15.96
C VAL A 182 -0.15 12.60 15.19
N VAL A 183 -1.28 12.58 15.87
CA VAL A 183 -2.59 12.26 15.30
C VAL A 183 -3.50 13.47 15.47
N GLU A 184 -4.17 13.88 14.40
CA GLU A 184 -5.10 15.01 14.39
C GLU A 184 -6.49 14.53 13.94
N ASN A 185 -7.53 15.01 14.61
CA ASN A 185 -8.91 14.74 14.23
C ASN A 185 -9.72 16.05 14.26
N THR A 186 -10.44 16.29 13.16
CA THR A 186 -11.32 17.47 12.99
C THR A 186 -12.75 17.09 12.62
N GLU A 187 -13.07 15.78 12.56
CA GLU A 187 -14.27 15.27 11.89
C GLU A 187 -15.54 15.25 12.72
N THR A 188 -15.48 15.33 14.04
CA THR A 188 -16.70 15.13 14.84
C THR A 188 -17.03 16.27 15.78
N ARG A 189 -18.26 16.65 15.68
CA ARG A 189 -19.02 17.37 16.72
C ARG A 189 -19.87 16.38 17.50
#